data_a4b9126c54a8cfd8d6537f35407a87cb
#
_entry.id   a4b9126c54a8cfd8d6537f35407a87cb
#
_cell.length_a   1.000
_cell.length_b   1.000
_cell.length_c   1.000
_cell.angle_alpha   90.00
_cell.angle_beta   90.00
_cell.angle_gamma   90.00
#
_symmetry.space_group_name_H-M   'P 1'
#
loop_
_entity.id
_entity.type
_entity.pdbx_description
1 polymer ?
#
loop_
_entity_poly.entity_id
_entity_poly.type
_entity_poly.pdbx_seq_one_letter_code
_entity_poly.pdbx_strand_id
1 'polypeptide(L)'
;MNFERVKQYIKDAGLPNFRIAQVQEAVFKRGISSWDEASNLPAELRAKLTKEQPILSFKVSKIVVSRQDRTAKALLTLNDGLQIETVLLKPQDTWSVCVSSQVGCALHCSFCSTGKMGFKRDLTQEEITDQVLMWYQYIRKEKLGERISSVVFMGMGEPLLNYLNVVKAARDLSNPDYLNIGARHISVSTSGIADKLHKLAVDLPQANLAISLHNADNAERSKLMPVNRKYDLDELKKALEEYIAMTGRQVFLEYSVLENVNSRPEHIRKLADWIYSIKDNYLLHVNLIACNLGRGEKTDERVVKNFAAGLKAMGIGVTIRKSMGNDILAACGQLAAQYK
;
A
#
# COMPACT_ATOMS: atom_id res chain seq x y z
N MET A 1 -0.81 -16.22 5.65
CA MET A 1 -0.42 -17.62 5.99
C MET A 1 1.05 -17.84 5.67
N ASN A 2 1.80 -18.37 6.58
CA ASN A 2 3.16 -18.85 6.29
C ASN A 2 3.11 -20.15 5.49
N PHE A 3 3.10 -20.04 4.18
CA PHE A 3 2.97 -21.22 3.33
C PHE A 3 4.22 -22.12 3.39
N GLU A 4 5.40 -21.57 3.57
CA GLU A 4 6.63 -22.37 3.74
C GLU A 4 6.56 -23.20 5.03
N ARG A 5 6.02 -22.64 6.11
CA ARG A 5 5.78 -23.36 7.35
C ARG A 5 4.78 -24.51 7.18
N VAL A 6 3.72 -24.29 6.39
CA VAL A 6 2.75 -25.34 6.07
C VAL A 6 3.38 -26.43 5.20
N LYS A 7 4.21 -26.06 4.21
CA LYS A 7 4.98 -27.02 3.41
C LYS A 7 5.90 -27.87 4.29
N GLN A 8 6.62 -27.22 5.21
CA GLN A 8 7.51 -27.94 6.13
C GLN A 8 6.71 -28.87 7.04
N TYR A 9 5.60 -28.41 7.59
CA TYR A 9 4.69 -29.22 8.40
C TYR A 9 4.22 -30.50 7.68
N ILE A 10 3.82 -30.38 6.41
CA ILE A 10 3.38 -31.51 5.59
C ILE A 10 4.52 -32.52 5.38
N LYS A 11 5.74 -32.03 5.14
CA LYS A 11 6.95 -32.87 4.98
C LYS A 11 7.30 -33.60 6.27
N ASP A 12 7.35 -32.86 7.39
CA ASP A 12 7.70 -33.43 8.71
C ASP A 12 6.67 -34.47 9.19
N ALA A 13 5.42 -34.32 8.78
CA ALA A 13 4.37 -35.30 9.02
C ALA A 13 4.42 -36.53 8.09
N GLY A 14 5.43 -36.62 7.20
CA GLY A 14 5.56 -37.71 6.24
C GLY A 14 4.45 -37.78 5.20
N LEU A 15 3.72 -36.71 4.98
CA LEU A 15 2.59 -36.69 4.06
C LEU A 15 3.07 -36.51 2.60
N PRO A 16 2.35 -37.08 1.62
CA PRO A 16 2.71 -36.99 0.21
C PRO A 16 2.75 -35.51 -0.29
N ASN A 17 3.72 -35.20 -1.12
CA ASN A 17 3.94 -33.81 -1.64
C ASN A 17 2.72 -33.22 -2.36
N PHE A 18 1.84 -34.01 -2.97
CA PHE A 18 0.62 -33.52 -3.59
C PHE A 18 -0.33 -32.81 -2.61
N ARG A 19 -0.20 -33.05 -1.29
CA ARG A 19 -0.94 -32.34 -0.25
C ARG A 19 -0.59 -30.85 -0.22
N ILE A 20 0.66 -30.50 -0.54
CA ILE A 20 1.10 -29.10 -0.66
C ILE A 20 0.29 -28.40 -1.77
N ALA A 21 0.16 -29.04 -2.94
CA ALA A 21 -0.63 -28.48 -4.05
C ALA A 21 -2.12 -28.35 -3.68
N GLN A 22 -2.68 -29.31 -2.94
CA GLN A 22 -4.06 -29.24 -2.46
C GLN A 22 -4.29 -28.09 -1.48
N VAL A 23 -3.35 -27.83 -0.56
CA VAL A 23 -3.40 -26.69 0.35
C VAL A 23 -3.31 -25.38 -0.44
N GLN A 24 -2.38 -25.30 -1.37
CA GLN A 24 -2.18 -24.13 -2.22
C GLN A 24 -3.45 -23.79 -3.03
N GLU A 25 -4.04 -24.78 -3.66
CA GLU A 25 -5.30 -24.63 -4.39
C GLU A 25 -6.42 -24.14 -3.48
N ALA A 26 -6.58 -24.78 -2.30
CA ALA A 26 -7.62 -24.44 -1.36
C ALA A 26 -7.51 -22.97 -0.90
N VAL A 27 -6.31 -22.54 -0.49
CA VAL A 27 -6.11 -21.21 0.09
C VAL A 27 -6.03 -20.12 -0.97
N PHE A 28 -5.17 -20.27 -2.00
CA PHE A 28 -4.86 -19.19 -2.93
C PHE A 28 -5.72 -19.16 -4.20
N LYS A 29 -6.34 -20.30 -4.59
CA LYS A 29 -7.24 -20.32 -5.75
C LYS A 29 -8.71 -20.35 -5.34
N ARG A 30 -9.07 -21.12 -4.32
CA ARG A 30 -10.44 -21.17 -3.82
C ARG A 30 -10.75 -20.11 -2.77
N GLY A 31 -9.74 -19.58 -2.08
CA GLY A 31 -9.89 -18.54 -1.08
C GLY A 31 -10.65 -19.01 0.16
N ILE A 32 -10.38 -20.23 0.64
CA ILE A 32 -11.02 -20.74 1.87
C ILE A 32 -10.66 -19.87 3.07
N SER A 33 -11.60 -19.68 3.97
CA SER A 33 -11.41 -18.94 5.23
C SER A 33 -11.22 -19.86 6.45
N SER A 34 -11.56 -21.12 6.31
CA SER A 34 -11.36 -22.17 7.31
C SER A 34 -10.83 -23.44 6.66
N TRP A 35 -10.00 -24.21 7.39
CA TRP A 35 -9.53 -25.52 6.93
C TRP A 35 -10.67 -26.53 6.75
N ASP A 36 -11.82 -26.32 7.38
CA ASP A 36 -13.00 -27.18 7.19
C ASP A 36 -13.53 -27.12 5.76
N GLU A 37 -13.31 -26.01 5.06
CA GLU A 37 -13.68 -25.84 3.65
C GLU A 37 -12.75 -26.61 2.68
N ALA A 38 -11.57 -27.08 3.15
CA ALA A 38 -10.61 -27.83 2.35
C ALA A 38 -11.01 -29.30 2.23
N SER A 39 -12.16 -29.57 1.61
CA SER A 39 -12.75 -30.95 1.50
C SER A 39 -11.85 -31.95 0.78
N ASN A 40 -10.87 -31.50 -0.01
CA ASN A 40 -9.86 -32.32 -0.67
C ASN A 40 -8.72 -32.81 0.28
N LEU A 41 -8.68 -32.31 1.53
CA LEU A 41 -7.74 -32.76 2.56
C LEU A 41 -8.41 -33.74 3.52
N PRO A 42 -7.66 -34.72 4.04
CA PRO A 42 -8.16 -35.62 5.09
C PRO A 42 -8.65 -34.85 6.32
N ALA A 43 -9.70 -35.35 6.97
CA ALA A 43 -10.28 -34.70 8.15
C ALA A 43 -9.26 -34.47 9.28
N GLU A 44 -8.41 -35.49 9.53
CA GLU A 44 -7.35 -35.41 10.53
C GLU A 44 -6.35 -34.30 10.22
N LEU A 45 -5.93 -34.17 8.96
CA LEU A 45 -5.02 -33.11 8.54
C LEU A 45 -5.67 -31.73 8.70
N ARG A 46 -6.94 -31.59 8.34
CA ARG A 46 -7.69 -30.32 8.53
C ARG A 46 -7.75 -29.93 9.99
N ALA A 47 -8.06 -30.84 10.89
CA ALA A 47 -8.10 -30.59 12.33
C ALA A 47 -6.73 -30.13 12.89
N LYS A 48 -5.65 -30.79 12.46
CA LYS A 48 -4.28 -30.38 12.84
C LYS A 48 -3.92 -28.99 12.30
N LEU A 49 -4.19 -28.71 11.02
CA LEU A 49 -3.93 -27.41 10.41
C LEU A 49 -4.74 -26.30 11.09
N THR A 50 -5.99 -26.54 11.44
CA THR A 50 -6.83 -25.59 12.18
C THR A 50 -6.20 -25.18 13.51
N LYS A 51 -5.60 -26.12 14.21
CA LYS A 51 -4.98 -25.90 15.53
C LYS A 51 -3.61 -25.23 15.43
N GLU A 52 -2.79 -25.62 14.45
CA GLU A 52 -1.36 -25.31 14.44
C GLU A 52 -0.97 -24.29 13.36
N GLN A 53 -1.76 -24.15 12.32
CA GLN A 53 -1.45 -23.34 11.14
C GLN A 53 -2.66 -22.47 10.72
N PRO A 54 -2.96 -21.39 11.42
CA PRO A 54 -4.07 -20.51 11.03
C PRO A 54 -3.85 -19.94 9.62
N ILE A 55 -4.92 -19.82 8.85
CA ILE A 55 -4.85 -19.30 7.47
C ILE A 55 -4.44 -17.82 7.45
N LEU A 56 -4.88 -17.02 8.42
CA LEU A 56 -4.50 -15.62 8.57
C LEU A 56 -3.68 -15.42 9.85
N SER A 57 -2.67 -14.58 9.79
CA SER A 57 -1.78 -14.21 10.89
C SER A 57 -2.39 -13.19 11.88
N PHE A 58 -3.66 -12.87 11.72
CA PHE A 58 -4.40 -11.91 12.53
C PHE A 58 -5.90 -12.25 12.59
N LYS A 59 -6.62 -11.57 13.47
CA LYS A 59 -8.09 -11.60 13.53
C LYS A 59 -8.69 -10.38 12.87
N VAL A 60 -9.76 -10.56 12.09
CA VAL A 60 -10.56 -9.46 11.55
C VAL A 60 -11.52 -8.99 12.63
N SER A 61 -11.27 -7.81 13.18
CA SER A 61 -12.06 -7.26 14.29
C SER A 61 -13.31 -6.54 13.78
N LYS A 62 -13.21 -5.86 12.65
CA LYS A 62 -14.34 -5.11 12.06
C LYS A 62 -14.11 -4.85 10.58
N ILE A 63 -15.18 -4.92 9.79
CA ILE A 63 -15.20 -4.42 8.41
C ILE A 63 -16.30 -3.37 8.32
N VAL A 64 -15.97 -2.23 7.71
CA VAL A 64 -16.92 -1.14 7.42
C VAL A 64 -16.90 -0.89 5.94
N VAL A 65 -18.08 -0.81 5.33
CA VAL A 65 -18.25 -0.59 3.89
C VAL A 65 -18.80 0.81 3.65
N SER A 66 -18.18 1.54 2.73
CA SER A 66 -18.65 2.86 2.29
C SER A 66 -20.01 2.76 1.62
N ARG A 67 -20.87 3.72 1.92
CA ARG A 67 -22.17 3.89 1.24
C ARG A 67 -22.02 4.64 -0.09
N GLN A 68 -20.86 5.25 -0.34
CA GLN A 68 -20.64 6.14 -1.48
C GLN A 68 -19.98 5.47 -2.68
N ASP A 69 -19.04 4.53 -2.43
CA ASP A 69 -18.13 4.05 -3.50
C ASP A 69 -17.68 2.58 -3.37
N ARG A 70 -18.36 1.78 -2.55
CA ARG A 70 -18.06 0.36 -2.31
C ARG A 70 -16.68 0.09 -1.67
N THR A 71 -15.95 1.12 -1.25
CA THR A 71 -14.71 0.94 -0.49
C THR A 71 -15.02 0.21 0.82
N ALA A 72 -14.19 -0.74 1.20
CA ALA A 72 -14.30 -1.39 2.51
C ALA A 72 -12.99 -1.23 3.28
N LYS A 73 -13.10 -0.93 4.58
CA LYS A 73 -11.97 -0.83 5.50
C LYS A 73 -12.09 -1.90 6.57
N ALA A 74 -11.02 -2.63 6.82
CA ALA A 74 -10.93 -3.62 7.88
C ALA A 74 -9.98 -3.15 8.99
N LEU A 75 -10.41 -3.34 10.24
CA LEU A 75 -9.57 -3.30 11.42
C LEU A 75 -9.12 -4.73 11.73
N LEU A 76 -7.83 -4.92 11.82
CA LEU A 76 -7.18 -6.20 12.06
C LEU A 76 -6.48 -6.17 13.41
N THR A 77 -6.68 -7.18 14.23
CA THR A 77 -5.97 -7.37 15.50
C THR A 77 -4.92 -8.46 15.33
N LEU A 78 -3.66 -8.06 15.46
CA LEU A 78 -2.49 -8.91 15.34
C LEU A 78 -2.35 -9.83 16.57
N ASN A 79 -1.49 -10.86 16.49
CA ASN A 79 -1.34 -11.83 17.56
C ASN A 79 -0.78 -11.24 18.88
N ASP A 80 -0.10 -10.11 18.81
CA ASP A 80 0.39 -9.35 19.96
C ASP A 80 -0.63 -8.32 20.51
N GLY A 81 -1.85 -8.31 19.97
CA GLY A 81 -2.93 -7.39 20.36
C GLY A 81 -2.86 -6.01 19.71
N LEU A 82 -1.79 -5.69 18.98
CA LEU A 82 -1.72 -4.45 18.20
C LEU A 82 -2.70 -4.47 17.02
N GLN A 83 -3.07 -3.28 16.58
CA GLN A 83 -4.08 -3.14 15.53
C GLN A 83 -3.56 -2.38 14.32
N ILE A 84 -3.99 -2.80 13.14
CA ILE A 84 -3.74 -2.13 11.87
C ILE A 84 -5.04 -2.03 11.06
N GLU A 85 -5.03 -1.17 10.07
CA GLU A 85 -6.11 -1.06 9.08
C GLU A 85 -5.61 -1.40 7.68
N THR A 86 -6.50 -1.95 6.87
CA THR A 86 -6.29 -2.22 5.44
C THR A 86 -7.56 -1.88 4.68
N VAL A 87 -7.45 -1.51 3.40
CA VAL A 87 -8.58 -1.02 2.62
C VAL A 87 -8.72 -1.78 1.31
N LEU A 88 -9.94 -2.20 1.00
CA LEU A 88 -10.34 -2.70 -0.30
C LEU A 88 -10.97 -1.57 -1.10
N LEU A 89 -10.45 -1.30 -2.28
CA LEU A 89 -10.82 -0.21 -3.17
C LEU A 89 -11.35 -0.76 -4.49
N LYS A 90 -12.32 -0.06 -5.07
CA LYS A 90 -12.77 -0.33 -6.45
C LYS A 90 -12.72 0.96 -7.29
N PRO A 91 -11.51 1.41 -7.68
CA PRO A 91 -11.35 2.71 -8.37
C PRO A 91 -12.02 2.75 -9.75
N GLN A 92 -12.16 1.63 -10.38
CA GLN A 92 -12.89 1.40 -11.64
C GLN A 92 -13.64 0.06 -11.49
N ASP A 93 -13.51 -0.84 -12.46
CA ASP A 93 -14.16 -2.16 -12.38
C ASP A 93 -13.28 -3.25 -11.78
N THR A 94 -12.11 -2.91 -11.26
CA THR A 94 -11.16 -3.84 -10.68
C THR A 94 -10.92 -3.58 -9.20
N TRP A 95 -10.69 -4.65 -8.43
CA TRP A 95 -10.40 -4.56 -7.02
C TRP A 95 -8.91 -4.28 -6.78
N SER A 96 -8.63 -3.32 -5.92
CA SER A 96 -7.30 -2.95 -5.43
C SER A 96 -7.25 -3.04 -3.91
N VAL A 97 -6.13 -3.49 -3.35
CA VAL A 97 -5.93 -3.54 -1.90
C VAL A 97 -4.86 -2.56 -1.49
N CYS A 98 -5.17 -1.69 -0.53
CA CYS A 98 -4.23 -0.85 0.17
C CYS A 98 -3.77 -1.55 1.45
N VAL A 99 -2.49 -1.94 1.48
CA VAL A 99 -1.89 -2.70 2.59
C VAL A 99 -1.06 -1.79 3.50
N SER A 100 -1.08 -2.10 4.79
CA SER A 100 -0.19 -1.54 5.80
C SER A 100 1.11 -2.31 5.86
N SER A 101 2.21 -1.63 6.16
CA SER A 101 3.56 -2.19 6.29
C SER A 101 4.14 -2.10 7.71
N GLN A 102 3.55 -1.29 8.57
CA GLN A 102 3.97 -1.09 9.96
C GLN A 102 2.76 -0.88 10.87
N VAL A 103 2.94 -1.11 12.16
CA VAL A 103 2.02 -0.65 13.19
C VAL A 103 2.43 0.76 13.61
N GLY A 104 1.65 1.76 13.17
CA GLY A 104 2.02 3.17 13.26
C GLY A 104 3.08 3.56 12.23
N CYS A 105 3.73 4.72 12.41
CA CYS A 105 4.78 5.22 11.51
C CYS A 105 5.74 6.15 12.24
N ALA A 106 7.05 5.98 12.00
CA ALA A 106 8.09 6.80 12.62
C ALA A 106 8.31 8.18 11.96
N LEU A 107 7.70 8.44 10.80
CA LEU A 107 8.00 9.64 10.01
C LEU A 107 7.27 10.90 10.46
N HIS A 108 6.20 10.77 11.27
CA HIS A 108 5.47 11.89 11.87
C HIS A 108 5.02 12.99 10.90
N CYS A 109 4.60 12.62 9.66
CA CYS A 109 4.07 13.58 8.70
C CYS A 109 2.84 14.30 9.30
N SER A 110 2.82 15.64 9.24
CA SER A 110 1.85 16.47 9.98
C SER A 110 0.39 16.25 9.59
N PHE A 111 0.14 15.85 8.34
CA PHE A 111 -1.18 15.60 7.77
C PHE A 111 -1.66 14.14 7.91
N CYS A 112 -0.80 13.22 8.39
CA CYS A 112 -1.08 11.78 8.39
C CYS A 112 -1.51 11.29 9.78
N SER A 113 -2.69 10.67 9.88
CA SER A 113 -3.19 10.11 11.14
C SER A 113 -2.30 8.98 11.68
N THR A 114 -1.76 8.14 10.80
CA THR A 114 -0.81 7.08 11.18
C THR A 114 0.48 7.64 11.79
N GLY A 115 0.98 8.76 11.26
CA GLY A 115 2.17 9.42 11.82
C GLY A 115 1.97 9.93 13.25
N LYS A 116 0.73 10.33 13.59
CA LYS A 116 0.37 10.77 14.96
C LYS A 116 0.29 9.64 15.97
N MET A 117 0.15 8.39 15.53
CA MET A 117 0.14 7.21 16.42
C MET A 117 1.54 6.86 16.95
N GLY A 118 2.60 7.35 16.31
CA GLY A 118 3.96 6.88 16.54
C GLY A 118 4.19 5.46 15.98
N PHE A 119 5.43 5.01 16.02
CA PHE A 119 5.85 3.70 15.55
C PHE A 119 5.85 2.68 16.68
N LYS A 120 5.37 1.48 16.44
CA LYS A 120 5.41 0.35 17.38
C LYS A 120 6.34 -0.75 16.89
N ARG A 121 6.09 -1.30 15.69
CA ARG A 121 6.91 -2.31 15.02
C ARG A 121 6.62 -2.42 13.54
N ASP A 122 7.52 -3.08 12.85
CA ASP A 122 7.30 -3.53 11.49
C ASP A 122 6.30 -4.68 11.46
N LEU A 123 5.53 -4.77 10.37
CA LEU A 123 4.76 -5.97 10.05
C LEU A 123 5.66 -7.03 9.43
N THR A 124 5.38 -8.28 9.75
CA THR A 124 6.04 -9.41 9.08
C THR A 124 5.55 -9.52 7.63
N GLN A 125 6.32 -10.20 6.80
CA GLN A 125 5.91 -10.54 5.43
C GLN A 125 4.51 -11.16 5.40
N GLU A 126 4.19 -12.07 6.30
CA GLU A 126 2.92 -12.78 6.40
C GLU A 126 1.77 -11.83 6.78
N GLU A 127 1.99 -10.96 7.78
CA GLU A 127 1.01 -9.95 8.17
C GLU A 127 0.69 -8.97 7.02
N ILE A 128 1.64 -8.76 6.10
CA ILE A 128 1.43 -7.94 4.89
C ILE A 128 0.64 -8.72 3.83
N THR A 129 1.08 -9.93 3.47
CA THR A 129 0.43 -10.73 2.42
C THR A 129 -0.97 -11.18 2.81
N ASP A 130 -1.19 -11.47 4.08
CA ASP A 130 -2.48 -11.92 4.60
C ASP A 130 -3.56 -10.84 4.55
N GLN A 131 -3.20 -9.55 4.54
CA GLN A 131 -4.18 -8.49 4.27
C GLN A 131 -4.82 -8.67 2.89
N VAL A 132 -4.02 -9.03 1.88
CA VAL A 132 -4.51 -9.27 0.53
C VAL A 132 -5.31 -10.57 0.46
N LEU A 133 -4.83 -11.63 1.11
CA LEU A 133 -5.54 -12.92 1.20
C LEU A 133 -6.91 -12.74 1.86
N MET A 134 -6.99 -12.00 2.96
CA MET A 134 -8.24 -11.71 3.66
C MET A 134 -9.25 -10.98 2.75
N TRP A 135 -8.79 -9.97 2.00
CA TRP A 135 -9.66 -9.28 1.05
C TRP A 135 -10.06 -10.17 -0.13
N TYR A 136 -9.18 -11.05 -0.58
CA TYR A 136 -9.52 -12.07 -1.58
C TYR A 136 -10.62 -13.01 -1.08
N GLN A 137 -10.52 -13.51 0.15
CA GLN A 137 -11.57 -14.29 0.80
C GLN A 137 -12.89 -13.52 0.91
N TYR A 138 -12.81 -12.24 1.30
CA TYR A 138 -13.98 -11.36 1.43
C TYR A 138 -14.71 -11.18 0.10
N ILE A 139 -14.03 -10.81 -0.99
CA ILE A 139 -14.69 -10.58 -2.28
C ILE A 139 -15.34 -11.84 -2.83
N ARG A 140 -14.76 -13.02 -2.56
CA ARG A 140 -15.35 -14.30 -2.98
C ARG A 140 -16.56 -14.66 -2.13
N LYS A 141 -16.48 -14.55 -0.83
CA LYS A 141 -17.58 -14.79 0.11
C LYS A 141 -18.79 -13.91 -0.19
N GLU A 142 -18.56 -12.63 -0.41
CA GLU A 142 -19.60 -11.65 -0.71
C GLU A 142 -20.01 -11.65 -2.20
N LYS A 143 -19.45 -12.54 -3.02
CA LYS A 143 -19.70 -12.65 -4.48
C LYS A 143 -19.49 -11.34 -5.24
N LEU A 144 -18.48 -10.56 -4.83
CA LEU A 144 -18.16 -9.24 -5.40
C LEU A 144 -17.23 -9.31 -6.60
N GLY A 145 -16.57 -10.47 -6.83
CA GLY A 145 -15.64 -10.71 -7.91
C GLY A 145 -14.77 -11.93 -7.67
N GLU A 146 -13.87 -12.20 -8.60
CA GLU A 146 -13.04 -13.41 -8.58
C GLU A 146 -11.57 -13.15 -8.21
N ARG A 147 -11.09 -11.90 -8.35
CA ARG A 147 -9.68 -11.58 -8.12
C ARG A 147 -9.44 -10.16 -7.63
N ILE A 148 -8.31 -9.99 -6.99
CA ILE A 148 -7.68 -8.69 -6.72
C ILE A 148 -6.70 -8.40 -7.85
N SER A 149 -6.83 -7.24 -8.47
CA SER A 149 -6.05 -6.86 -9.66
C SER A 149 -4.79 -6.08 -9.32
N SER A 150 -4.76 -5.36 -8.20
CA SER A 150 -3.60 -4.55 -7.81
C SER A 150 -3.45 -4.43 -6.30
N VAL A 151 -2.22 -4.16 -5.86
CA VAL A 151 -1.88 -3.90 -4.46
C VAL A 151 -1.06 -2.63 -4.36
N VAL A 152 -1.40 -1.77 -3.42
CA VAL A 152 -0.66 -0.54 -3.14
C VAL A 152 -0.19 -0.53 -1.68
N PHE A 153 1.09 -0.32 -1.47
CA PHE A 153 1.69 -0.13 -0.15
C PHE A 153 1.56 1.33 0.25
N MET A 154 0.32 1.73 0.56
CA MET A 154 -0.07 3.11 0.90
C MET A 154 -0.93 3.17 2.18
N GLY A 155 -0.96 2.08 2.95
CA GLY A 155 -1.63 2.01 4.24
C GLY A 155 -0.79 2.58 5.36
N MET A 156 -0.83 1.96 6.54
CA MET A 156 -0.08 2.41 7.71
C MET A 156 1.41 2.06 7.56
N GLY A 157 2.31 3.03 7.89
CA GLY A 157 3.75 2.86 7.90
C GLY A 157 4.48 3.39 6.66
N GLU A 158 5.81 3.37 6.74
CA GLU A 158 6.71 3.66 5.61
C GLU A 158 7.29 2.34 5.09
N PRO A 159 6.92 1.91 3.86
CA PRO A 159 7.35 0.61 3.34
C PRO A 159 8.86 0.42 3.27
N LEU A 160 9.61 1.47 2.93
CA LEU A 160 11.06 1.37 2.79
C LEU A 160 11.81 1.33 4.12
N LEU A 161 11.16 1.61 5.26
CA LEU A 161 11.72 1.34 6.59
C LEU A 161 11.53 -0.14 6.97
N ASN A 162 10.47 -0.80 6.48
CA ASN A 162 10.26 -2.25 6.63
C ASN A 162 10.68 -3.01 5.36
N TYR A 163 11.82 -2.64 4.79
CA TYR A 163 12.26 -3.01 3.45
C TYR A 163 12.20 -4.51 3.14
N LEU A 164 12.80 -5.34 4.00
CA LEU A 164 12.94 -6.77 3.73
C LEU A 164 11.60 -7.49 3.68
N ASN A 165 10.70 -7.18 4.61
CA ASN A 165 9.36 -7.79 4.65
C ASN A 165 8.50 -7.32 3.48
N VAL A 166 8.59 -6.03 3.10
CA VAL A 166 7.87 -5.46 1.96
C VAL A 166 8.30 -6.10 0.64
N VAL A 167 9.62 -6.25 0.41
CA VAL A 167 10.13 -6.89 -0.80
C VAL A 167 9.70 -8.36 -0.88
N LYS A 168 9.81 -9.10 0.23
CA LYS A 168 9.35 -10.50 0.28
C LYS A 168 7.85 -10.60 0.03
N ALA A 169 7.05 -9.76 0.67
CA ALA A 169 5.60 -9.72 0.47
C ALA A 169 5.22 -9.40 -0.99
N ALA A 170 5.88 -8.42 -1.62
CA ALA A 170 5.64 -8.08 -3.02
C ALA A 170 5.97 -9.25 -3.96
N ARG A 171 7.07 -9.97 -3.71
CA ARG A 171 7.45 -11.17 -4.46
C ARG A 171 6.44 -12.31 -4.29
N ASP A 172 5.98 -12.55 -3.08
CA ASP A 172 4.95 -13.58 -2.82
C ASP A 172 3.63 -13.23 -3.50
N LEU A 173 3.17 -11.97 -3.37
CA LEU A 173 1.94 -11.54 -4.02
C LEU A 173 1.99 -11.71 -5.54
N SER A 174 3.17 -11.57 -6.16
CA SER A 174 3.36 -11.76 -7.60
C SER A 174 3.65 -13.22 -8.00
N ASN A 175 3.91 -14.10 -7.05
CA ASN A 175 4.20 -15.50 -7.32
C ASN A 175 2.95 -16.22 -7.87
N PRO A 176 3.04 -16.94 -9.02
CA PRO A 176 1.94 -17.73 -9.58
C PRO A 176 1.38 -18.78 -8.62
N ASP A 177 2.19 -19.26 -7.70
CA ASP A 177 1.80 -20.22 -6.68
C ASP A 177 0.99 -19.64 -5.52
N TYR A 178 0.88 -18.32 -5.44
CA TYR A 178 0.09 -17.60 -4.43
C TYR A 178 -1.09 -16.87 -5.08
N LEU A 179 -1.17 -15.56 -4.92
CA LEU A 179 -2.27 -14.75 -5.45
C LEU A 179 -2.07 -14.30 -6.89
N ASN A 180 -0.90 -14.51 -7.47
CA ASN A 180 -0.58 -14.23 -8.88
C ASN A 180 -0.95 -12.81 -9.33
N ILE A 181 -0.64 -11.82 -8.49
CA ILE A 181 -0.83 -10.40 -8.83
C ILE A 181 0.38 -9.96 -9.62
N GLY A 182 0.20 -9.61 -10.89
CA GLY A 182 1.32 -9.22 -11.75
C GLY A 182 2.17 -8.12 -11.11
N ALA A 183 3.51 -8.23 -11.16
CA ALA A 183 4.43 -7.32 -10.49
C ALA A 183 4.19 -5.84 -10.88
N ARG A 184 3.75 -5.57 -12.13
CA ARG A 184 3.38 -4.23 -12.61
C ARG A 184 2.07 -3.67 -11.99
N HIS A 185 1.34 -4.48 -11.27
CA HIS A 185 0.15 -4.10 -10.52
C HIS A 185 0.42 -3.96 -9.02
N ILE A 186 1.67 -4.04 -8.62
CA ILE A 186 2.13 -3.76 -7.26
C ILE A 186 2.79 -2.38 -7.26
N SER A 187 2.32 -1.49 -6.37
CA SER A 187 2.86 -0.14 -6.22
C SER A 187 3.43 0.03 -4.82
N VAL A 188 4.70 0.43 -4.74
CA VAL A 188 5.36 0.79 -3.48
C VAL A 188 5.42 2.31 -3.40
N SER A 189 4.78 2.89 -2.38
CA SER A 189 4.85 4.31 -2.10
C SER A 189 5.81 4.59 -0.96
N THR A 190 6.63 5.61 -1.09
CA THR A 190 7.56 6.03 -0.03
C THR A 190 7.55 7.53 0.16
N SER A 191 7.81 7.96 1.36
CA SER A 191 8.00 9.38 1.71
C SER A 191 9.34 9.94 1.22
N GLY A 192 10.14 9.14 0.49
CA GLY A 192 11.42 9.53 -0.07
C GLY A 192 12.61 9.07 0.78
N ILE A 193 12.62 7.80 1.18
CA ILE A 193 13.80 7.14 1.79
C ILE A 193 14.82 6.88 0.67
N ALA A 194 15.57 7.93 0.31
CA ALA A 194 16.40 7.97 -0.90
C ALA A 194 17.44 6.84 -0.97
N ASP A 195 18.08 6.49 0.13
CA ASP A 195 19.10 5.43 0.24
C ASP A 195 18.57 4.02 -0.08
N LYS A 196 17.25 3.85 -0.20
CA LYS A 196 16.62 2.55 -0.52
C LYS A 196 16.16 2.43 -1.97
N LEU A 197 16.09 3.54 -2.73
CA LEU A 197 15.55 3.52 -4.09
C LEU A 197 16.39 2.70 -5.06
N HIS A 198 17.72 2.82 -4.99
CA HIS A 198 18.63 1.98 -5.79
C HIS A 198 18.37 0.49 -5.55
N LYS A 199 18.30 0.09 -4.28
CA LYS A 199 18.03 -1.30 -3.91
C LYS A 199 16.64 -1.77 -4.36
N LEU A 200 15.63 -0.90 -4.30
CA LEU A 200 14.29 -1.19 -4.78
C LEU A 200 14.26 -1.45 -6.29
N ALA A 201 15.05 -0.68 -7.07
CA ALA A 201 15.18 -0.88 -8.51
C ALA A 201 15.74 -2.27 -8.85
N VAL A 202 16.67 -2.80 -8.04
CA VAL A 202 17.22 -4.15 -8.20
C VAL A 202 16.24 -5.22 -7.75
N ASP A 203 15.66 -5.06 -6.56
CA ASP A 203 14.85 -6.11 -5.92
C ASP A 203 13.45 -6.25 -6.50
N LEU A 204 12.84 -5.15 -6.96
CA LEU A 204 11.49 -5.09 -7.53
C LEU A 204 11.43 -4.25 -8.81
N PRO A 205 12.18 -4.60 -9.88
CA PRO A 205 12.32 -3.76 -11.08
C PRO A 205 11.01 -3.55 -11.86
N GLN A 206 10.01 -4.38 -11.63
CA GLN A 206 8.72 -4.30 -12.30
C GLN A 206 7.62 -3.63 -11.46
N ALA A 207 7.85 -3.41 -10.16
CA ALA A 207 6.89 -2.71 -9.32
C ALA A 207 6.81 -1.22 -9.68
N ASN A 208 5.67 -0.59 -9.46
CA ASN A 208 5.52 0.84 -9.62
C ASN A 208 6.07 1.55 -8.39
N LEU A 209 6.84 2.62 -8.61
CA LEU A 209 7.29 3.51 -7.55
C LEU A 209 6.40 4.74 -7.48
N ALA A 210 5.95 5.09 -6.26
CA ALA A 210 5.30 6.35 -5.97
C ALA A 210 6.08 7.09 -4.87
N ILE A 211 6.31 8.38 -5.07
CA ILE A 211 6.97 9.26 -4.10
C ILE A 211 5.93 10.19 -3.48
N SER A 212 5.73 10.09 -2.19
CA SER A 212 4.98 11.08 -1.41
C SER A 212 5.79 12.39 -1.33
N LEU A 213 5.65 13.23 -2.35
CA LEU A 213 6.42 14.47 -2.47
C LEU A 213 5.82 15.61 -1.64
N HIS A 214 4.55 15.92 -1.88
CA HIS A 214 3.67 16.89 -1.20
C HIS A 214 4.15 18.34 -1.13
N ASN A 215 5.42 18.64 -1.38
CA ASN A 215 5.97 19.98 -1.57
C ASN A 215 7.32 19.90 -2.29
N ALA A 216 7.62 20.89 -3.13
CA ALA A 216 8.90 21.02 -3.86
C ALA A 216 9.77 22.17 -3.34
N ASP A 217 9.59 22.53 -2.08
CA ASP A 217 10.44 23.47 -1.32
C ASP A 217 10.97 22.77 -0.07
N ASN A 218 12.28 22.72 0.12
CA ASN A 218 12.91 21.99 1.22
C ASN A 218 12.45 22.47 2.61
N ALA A 219 12.31 23.78 2.80
CA ALA A 219 11.92 24.35 4.09
C ALA A 219 10.46 24.01 4.44
N GLU A 220 9.57 24.12 3.46
CA GLU A 220 8.15 23.82 3.63
C GLU A 220 7.91 22.29 3.72
N ARG A 221 8.61 21.50 2.90
CA ARG A 221 8.52 20.05 2.93
C ARG A 221 8.98 19.50 4.28
N SER A 222 10.04 20.08 4.87
CA SER A 222 10.54 19.67 6.20
C SER A 222 9.55 19.94 7.33
N LYS A 223 8.64 20.94 7.18
CA LYS A 223 7.55 21.19 8.13
C LYS A 223 6.42 20.17 7.99
N LEU A 224 6.10 19.78 6.75
CA LEU A 224 5.06 18.80 6.45
C LEU A 224 5.52 17.36 6.72
N MET A 225 6.75 17.05 6.34
CA MET A 225 7.36 15.72 6.34
C MET A 225 8.77 15.78 6.93
N PRO A 226 8.94 15.50 8.22
CA PRO A 226 10.25 15.60 8.88
C PRO A 226 11.36 14.73 8.25
N VAL A 227 11.01 13.68 7.51
CA VAL A 227 11.95 12.85 6.74
C VAL A 227 12.81 13.67 5.77
N ASN A 228 12.30 14.81 5.28
CA ASN A 228 13.04 15.71 4.40
C ASN A 228 14.31 16.32 5.03
N ARG A 229 14.39 16.33 6.37
CA ARG A 229 15.61 16.80 7.08
C ARG A 229 16.76 15.80 6.93
N LYS A 230 16.46 14.55 6.65
CA LYS A 230 17.45 13.48 6.42
C LYS A 230 17.65 13.22 4.92
N TYR A 231 16.58 13.25 4.15
CA TYR A 231 16.60 13.03 2.70
C TYR A 231 15.89 14.22 2.06
N ASP A 232 16.66 15.24 1.73
CA ASP A 232 16.15 16.46 1.11
C ASP A 232 15.77 16.26 -0.37
N LEU A 233 15.29 17.30 -1.01
CA LEU A 233 14.87 17.26 -2.41
C LEU A 233 16.04 17.00 -3.38
N ASP A 234 17.27 17.38 -3.04
CA ASP A 234 18.44 17.17 -3.88
C ASP A 234 18.93 15.71 -3.80
N GLU A 235 18.93 15.12 -2.59
CA GLU A 235 19.19 13.69 -2.40
C GLU A 235 18.11 12.83 -3.05
N LEU A 236 16.83 13.20 -2.89
CA LEU A 236 15.72 12.52 -3.53
C LEU A 236 15.81 12.58 -5.06
N LYS A 237 16.17 13.74 -5.62
CA LYS A 237 16.40 13.91 -7.06
C LYS A 237 17.46 12.92 -7.57
N LYS A 238 18.63 12.88 -6.94
CA LYS A 238 19.72 11.97 -7.34
C LYS A 238 19.27 10.51 -7.33
N ALA A 239 18.59 10.10 -6.25
CA ALA A 239 18.08 8.73 -6.12
C ALA A 239 17.00 8.39 -7.16
N LEU A 240 16.18 9.37 -7.56
CA LEU A 240 15.19 9.20 -8.63
C LEU A 240 15.84 9.07 -10.00
N GLU A 241 16.85 9.87 -10.30
CA GLU A 241 17.61 9.79 -11.56
C GLU A 241 18.27 8.41 -11.70
N GLU A 242 18.88 7.88 -10.63
CA GLU A 242 19.44 6.52 -10.61
C GLU A 242 18.35 5.47 -10.81
N TYR A 243 17.23 5.55 -10.08
CA TYR A 243 16.13 4.62 -10.21
C TYR A 243 15.56 4.59 -11.63
N ILE A 244 15.34 5.76 -12.23
CA ILE A 244 14.82 5.90 -13.60
C ILE A 244 15.82 5.31 -14.60
N ALA A 245 17.10 5.62 -14.46
CA ALA A 245 18.17 5.09 -15.34
C ALA A 245 18.24 3.56 -15.30
N MET A 246 18.03 2.95 -14.13
CA MET A 246 18.08 1.48 -13.96
C MET A 246 16.83 0.78 -14.48
N THR A 247 15.65 1.39 -14.30
CA THR A 247 14.38 0.70 -14.54
C THR A 247 13.69 1.10 -15.85
N GLY A 248 13.96 2.31 -16.36
CA GLY A 248 13.26 2.91 -17.48
C GLY A 248 11.76 3.10 -17.23
N ARG A 249 11.32 3.13 -15.96
CA ARG A 249 9.91 3.11 -15.59
C ARG A 249 9.42 4.46 -15.14
N GLN A 250 8.12 4.69 -15.38
CA GLN A 250 7.43 5.87 -14.86
C GLN A 250 7.42 5.84 -13.33
N VAL A 251 7.66 7.00 -12.72
CA VAL A 251 7.54 7.24 -11.29
C VAL A 251 6.37 8.20 -11.03
N PHE A 252 5.55 7.87 -10.05
CA PHE A 252 4.44 8.71 -9.63
C PHE A 252 4.85 9.64 -8.50
N LEU A 253 4.58 10.93 -8.65
CA LEU A 253 4.76 11.94 -7.61
C LEU A 253 3.40 12.22 -6.98
N GLU A 254 3.17 11.69 -5.78
CA GLU A 254 1.93 11.92 -5.03
C GLU A 254 2.02 13.30 -4.36
N TYR A 255 1.06 14.15 -4.65
CA TYR A 255 0.99 15.51 -4.13
C TYR A 255 -0.39 15.78 -3.51
N SER A 256 -0.46 15.71 -2.18
CA SER A 256 -1.65 16.11 -1.44
C SER A 256 -1.75 17.63 -1.44
N VAL A 257 -2.78 18.14 -2.08
CA VAL A 257 -3.06 19.57 -2.11
C VAL A 257 -3.71 19.96 -0.79
N LEU A 258 -2.99 20.76 0.01
CA LEU A 258 -3.46 21.34 1.26
C LEU A 258 -3.74 22.82 1.02
N GLU A 259 -5.01 23.22 1.17
CA GLU A 259 -5.42 24.60 0.98
C GLU A 259 -4.65 25.54 1.91
N ASN A 260 -4.22 26.68 1.38
CA ASN A 260 -3.41 27.68 2.07
C ASN A 260 -2.00 27.25 2.54
N VAL A 261 -1.61 25.99 2.32
CA VAL A 261 -0.30 25.48 2.72
C VAL A 261 0.62 25.28 1.52
N ASN A 262 0.21 24.45 0.54
CA ASN A 262 1.02 24.11 -0.63
C ASN A 262 0.26 24.24 -1.97
N SER A 263 -0.82 25.04 -2.00
CA SER A 263 -1.76 25.13 -3.12
C SER A 263 -1.66 26.43 -3.94
N ARG A 264 -0.74 27.35 -3.58
CA ARG A 264 -0.58 28.66 -4.23
C ARG A 264 0.15 28.55 -5.57
N PRO A 265 0.04 29.57 -6.48
CA PRO A 265 0.72 29.55 -7.78
C PRO A 265 2.24 29.35 -7.71
N GLU A 266 2.89 29.85 -6.66
CA GLU A 266 4.32 29.66 -6.43
C GLU A 266 4.71 28.18 -6.22
N HIS A 267 3.83 27.39 -5.59
CA HIS A 267 4.07 25.96 -5.40
C HIS A 267 3.96 25.16 -6.71
N ILE A 268 3.09 25.62 -7.64
CA ILE A 268 3.00 25.05 -8.99
C ILE A 268 4.34 25.26 -9.71
N ARG A 269 4.88 26.48 -9.66
CA ARG A 269 6.17 26.80 -10.28
C ARG A 269 7.33 26.01 -9.67
N LYS A 270 7.45 26.02 -8.33
CA LYS A 270 8.49 25.25 -7.63
C LYS A 270 8.44 23.76 -7.98
N LEU A 271 7.22 23.18 -8.04
CA LEU A 271 7.05 21.78 -8.42
C LEU A 271 7.49 21.53 -9.86
N ALA A 272 7.09 22.39 -10.80
CA ALA A 272 7.49 22.28 -12.18
C ALA A 272 9.01 22.41 -12.35
N ASP A 273 9.62 23.44 -11.74
CA ASP A 273 11.06 23.67 -11.79
C ASP A 273 11.86 22.49 -11.24
N TRP A 274 11.39 21.91 -10.11
CA TRP A 274 12.03 20.72 -9.52
C TRP A 274 11.91 19.52 -10.46
N ILE A 275 10.74 19.26 -11.05
CA ILE A 275 10.53 18.17 -12.01
C ILE A 275 11.45 18.36 -13.22
N TYR A 276 11.51 19.57 -13.80
CA TYR A 276 12.35 19.84 -14.95
C TYR A 276 13.86 19.77 -14.66
N SER A 277 14.25 19.92 -13.41
CA SER A 277 15.65 19.73 -13.00
C SER A 277 16.09 18.27 -13.00
N ILE A 278 15.17 17.31 -13.04
CA ILE A 278 15.46 15.87 -13.02
C ILE A 278 15.69 15.36 -14.44
N LYS A 279 16.73 14.56 -14.61
CA LYS A 279 17.01 13.89 -15.87
C LYS A 279 15.89 12.89 -16.20
N ASP A 280 15.54 12.75 -17.48
CA ASP A 280 14.46 11.87 -17.95
C ASP A 280 13.10 12.17 -17.27
N ASN A 281 12.83 13.46 -16.96
CA ASN A 281 11.63 13.91 -16.27
C ASN A 281 10.30 13.57 -16.99
N TYR A 282 10.31 13.22 -18.28
CA TYR A 282 9.14 12.74 -19.01
C TYR A 282 8.58 11.41 -18.44
N LEU A 283 9.36 10.71 -17.62
CA LEU A 283 8.93 9.53 -16.87
C LEU A 283 8.30 9.87 -15.51
N LEU A 284 8.24 11.15 -15.14
CA LEU A 284 7.56 11.58 -13.92
C LEU A 284 6.11 11.95 -14.22
N HIS A 285 5.21 11.49 -13.36
CA HIS A 285 3.79 11.82 -13.46
C HIS A 285 3.24 12.27 -12.11
N VAL A 286 2.56 13.41 -12.06
CA VAL A 286 2.02 13.95 -10.81
C VAL A 286 0.61 13.42 -10.57
N ASN A 287 0.40 12.82 -9.41
CA ASN A 287 -0.92 12.48 -8.90
C ASN A 287 -1.33 13.49 -7.83
N LEU A 288 -2.33 14.30 -8.13
CA LEU A 288 -2.90 15.24 -7.17
C LEU A 288 -3.99 14.57 -6.35
N ILE A 289 -3.93 14.75 -5.04
CA ILE A 289 -4.87 14.21 -4.07
C ILE A 289 -5.48 15.40 -3.30
N ALA A 290 -6.81 15.51 -3.30
CA ALA A 290 -7.47 16.42 -2.36
C ALA A 290 -7.20 15.93 -0.93
N CYS A 291 -6.51 16.73 -0.12
CA CYS A 291 -6.18 16.34 1.24
C CYS A 291 -7.45 16.26 2.10
N ASN A 292 -7.55 15.21 2.91
CA ASN A 292 -8.61 15.02 3.90
C ASN A 292 -8.00 15.25 5.29
N LEU A 293 -8.19 16.45 5.85
CA LEU A 293 -7.60 16.85 7.15
C LEU A 293 -8.23 16.16 8.38
N GLY A 294 -9.12 15.21 8.18
CA GLY A 294 -9.92 14.58 9.23
C GLY A 294 -11.20 15.38 9.54
N ARG A 295 -12.19 14.76 10.23
CA ARG A 295 -13.47 15.35 10.60
C ARG A 295 -14.31 15.99 9.46
N GLY A 296 -14.09 15.55 8.19
CA GLY A 296 -14.88 16.01 7.04
C GLY A 296 -14.33 17.26 6.34
N GLU A 297 -13.25 17.85 6.80
CA GLU A 297 -12.57 18.93 6.08
C GLU A 297 -11.77 18.38 4.90
N LYS A 298 -12.17 18.73 3.69
CA LYS A 298 -11.53 18.35 2.44
C LYS A 298 -11.12 19.62 1.70
N THR A 299 -9.96 19.60 1.09
CA THR A 299 -9.55 20.68 0.17
C THR A 299 -10.61 20.88 -0.93
N ASP A 300 -10.98 22.12 -1.22
CA ASP A 300 -11.94 22.44 -2.28
C ASP A 300 -11.46 21.86 -3.62
N GLU A 301 -12.35 21.17 -4.30
CA GLU A 301 -12.04 20.56 -5.61
C GLU A 301 -11.62 21.59 -6.67
N ARG A 302 -12.10 22.83 -6.55
CA ARG A 302 -11.67 23.94 -7.43
C ARG A 302 -10.19 24.26 -7.26
N VAL A 303 -9.68 24.25 -6.02
CA VAL A 303 -8.25 24.48 -5.73
C VAL A 303 -7.41 23.38 -6.39
N VAL A 304 -7.82 22.13 -6.25
CA VAL A 304 -7.11 20.99 -6.88
C VAL A 304 -7.15 21.07 -8.41
N LYS A 305 -8.32 21.42 -8.99
CA LYS A 305 -8.45 21.59 -10.44
C LYS A 305 -7.60 22.75 -10.98
N ASN A 306 -7.55 23.87 -10.27
CA ASN A 306 -6.70 25.01 -10.64
C ASN A 306 -5.21 24.65 -10.56
N PHE A 307 -4.80 23.93 -9.53
CA PHE A 307 -3.43 23.44 -9.39
C PHE A 307 -3.06 22.47 -10.54
N ALA A 308 -3.96 21.56 -10.89
CA ALA A 308 -3.78 20.66 -12.04
C ALA A 308 -3.69 21.42 -13.37
N ALA A 309 -4.54 22.42 -13.58
CA ALA A 309 -4.52 23.25 -14.78
C ALA A 309 -3.18 24.01 -14.91
N GLY A 310 -2.68 24.56 -13.80
CA GLY A 310 -1.38 25.25 -13.76
C GLY A 310 -0.21 24.32 -14.15
N LEU A 311 -0.14 23.11 -13.61
CA LEU A 311 0.89 22.13 -13.97
C LEU A 311 0.77 21.69 -15.44
N LYS A 312 -0.45 21.45 -15.93
CA LYS A 312 -0.68 21.09 -17.34
C LYS A 312 -0.26 22.20 -18.31
N ALA A 313 -0.53 23.47 -17.96
CA ALA A 313 -0.08 24.62 -18.74
C ALA A 313 1.45 24.72 -18.83
N MET A 314 2.15 24.14 -17.85
CA MET A 314 3.61 24.00 -17.84
C MET A 314 4.09 22.67 -18.45
N GLY A 315 3.23 21.92 -19.16
CA GLY A 315 3.60 20.66 -19.85
C GLY A 315 3.79 19.44 -18.96
N ILE A 316 3.41 19.50 -17.68
CA ILE A 316 3.56 18.37 -16.75
C ILE A 316 2.36 17.42 -16.81
N GLY A 317 2.64 16.12 -16.91
CA GLY A 317 1.63 15.06 -16.85
C GLY A 317 0.98 15.00 -15.47
N VAL A 318 -0.35 15.22 -15.39
CA VAL A 318 -1.09 15.30 -14.13
C VAL A 318 -2.38 14.50 -14.16
N THR A 319 -2.62 13.75 -13.10
CA THR A 319 -3.91 13.11 -12.81
C THR A 319 -4.45 13.59 -11.46
N ILE A 320 -5.73 13.93 -11.38
CA ILE A 320 -6.42 14.15 -10.11
C ILE A 320 -6.96 12.79 -9.66
N ARG A 321 -6.45 12.28 -8.54
CA ARG A 321 -6.92 11.01 -7.96
C ARG A 321 -8.25 11.21 -7.25
N LYS A 322 -9.20 10.32 -7.52
CA LYS A 322 -10.47 10.27 -6.78
C LYS A 322 -10.19 9.78 -5.35
N SER A 323 -10.59 10.57 -4.37
CA SER A 323 -10.58 10.16 -2.95
C SER A 323 -11.73 9.18 -2.71
N MET A 324 -11.44 8.01 -2.17
CA MET A 324 -12.42 6.93 -1.93
C MET A 324 -12.52 6.62 -0.44
N GLY A 325 -13.70 6.17 0.01
CA GLY A 325 -13.93 5.76 1.40
C GLY A 325 -13.86 6.89 2.42
N ASN A 326 -14.14 8.13 2.03
CA ASN A 326 -14.08 9.28 2.94
C ASN A 326 -15.07 9.17 4.10
N ASP A 327 -16.26 8.64 3.84
CA ASP A 327 -17.34 8.45 4.82
C ASP A 327 -17.02 7.41 5.91
N ILE A 328 -16.03 6.55 5.64
CA ILE A 328 -15.55 5.51 6.56
C ILE A 328 -14.10 5.76 7.03
N LEU A 329 -13.55 6.95 6.80
CA LEU A 329 -12.17 7.31 7.13
C LEU A 329 -11.15 6.31 6.55
N ALA A 330 -11.32 5.95 5.27
CA ALA A 330 -10.45 5.02 4.55
C ALA A 330 -9.57 5.70 3.50
N ALA A 331 -9.69 7.02 3.32
CA ALA A 331 -8.87 7.76 2.37
C ALA A 331 -7.40 7.88 2.84
N CYS A 332 -6.52 8.24 1.89
CA CYS A 332 -5.09 8.41 2.17
C CYS A 332 -4.85 9.35 3.36
N GLY A 333 -3.97 8.94 4.27
CA GLY A 333 -3.62 9.67 5.49
C GLY A 333 -4.61 9.56 6.65
N GLN A 334 -5.74 8.85 6.50
CA GLN A 334 -6.80 8.77 7.54
C GLN A 334 -6.70 7.52 8.42
N LEU A 335 -5.90 6.52 8.07
CA LEU A 335 -5.80 5.27 8.83
C LEU A 335 -5.12 5.51 10.19
N ALA A 336 -5.80 5.13 11.26
CA ALA A 336 -5.39 5.40 12.63
C ALA A 336 -5.61 4.22 13.59
N ALA A 337 -6.06 3.06 13.12
CA ALA A 337 -6.43 1.90 13.93
C ALA A 337 -7.38 2.26 15.10
N GLN A 338 -8.21 3.28 14.91
CA GLN A 338 -9.15 3.76 15.91
C GLN A 338 -10.57 3.71 15.38
N TYR A 339 -11.41 2.93 16.06
CA TYR A 339 -12.85 3.06 15.97
C TYR A 339 -13.35 3.65 17.29
N LYS A 340 -13.90 4.86 17.22
CA LYS A 340 -14.78 5.34 18.29
C LYS A 340 -16.15 4.72 18.12
#